data_48008464f4b86ce313d1b331fd282b5c
#
_entry.id   48008464f4b86ce313d1b331fd282b5c
#
_cell.length_a   1.000
_cell.length_b   1.000
_cell.length_c   1.000
_cell.angle_alpha   90.00
_cell.angle_beta   90.00
_cell.angle_gamma   90.00
#
_symmetry.space_group_name_H-M   'P 1'
#
loop_
_entity.id
_entity.type
_entity.pdbx_description
1 polymer ?
#
loop_
_entity_poly.entity_id
_entity_poly.type
_entity_poly.pdbx_seq_one_letter_code
_entity_poly.pdbx_strand_id
1 'polypeptide(L)'
;MPVPAPRPVSTRAATNARPTVTPAPTIATMVICLPDALPAEALTSHQLDTHFGVTGTLAPLFWAVAQLRVWQRRQMIGLRKGRPAPCAGGPVRLLDLHGMRRAAAVGAGIRYQIWQRVVHGTAPATSWPVFETCHLTDPDRYPLDMAIADFYAQPRVHAMRLHAAATAGPGQPGVGELEMYQAGQMAYQQYRAASAVAGDAMLTADGRKLAPASDALVHRITYLEQALAYLDTLDPDQRLLAVAL
;
A
#
# COMPACT_ATOMS: atom_id res chain seq x y z
N MET A 1 11.29 -57.19 49.09
CA MET A 1 11.69 -55.80 48.84
C MET A 1 10.84 -55.30 47.70
N PRO A 2 9.97 -54.30 47.88
CA PRO A 2 9.15 -53.74 46.78
C PRO A 2 9.94 -52.68 46.02
N VAL A 3 9.84 -52.73 44.69
CA VAL A 3 10.43 -51.81 43.73
C VAL A 3 9.65 -50.47 43.78
N PRO A 4 10.30 -49.29 43.88
CA PRO A 4 9.59 -48.05 43.92
C PRO A 4 9.11 -47.65 42.49
N ALA A 5 7.85 -47.16 42.43
CA ALA A 5 7.18 -46.67 41.20
C ALA A 5 7.88 -45.39 40.65
N PRO A 6 7.93 -45.19 39.32
CA PRO A 6 8.49 -43.99 38.73
C PRO A 6 7.58 -42.78 38.97
N ARG A 7 8.21 -41.65 39.38
CA ARG A 7 7.54 -40.36 39.54
C ARG A 7 7.13 -39.77 38.16
N PRO A 8 5.96 -39.13 38.05
CA PRO A 8 5.59 -38.45 36.84
C PRO A 8 6.46 -37.21 36.62
N VAL A 9 7.09 -37.16 35.45
CA VAL A 9 7.83 -35.99 34.99
C VAL A 9 6.78 -34.94 34.56
N SER A 10 6.71 -33.86 35.35
CA SER A 10 5.86 -32.71 35.03
C SER A 10 6.45 -31.96 33.83
N THR A 11 5.93 -32.19 32.65
CA THR A 11 6.23 -31.41 31.46
C THR A 11 5.51 -30.06 31.56
N ARG A 12 6.18 -29.11 32.15
CA ARG A 12 5.75 -27.71 32.14
C ARG A 12 6.12 -27.13 30.78
N ALA A 13 5.23 -27.27 29.81
CA ALA A 13 5.28 -26.56 28.54
C ALA A 13 5.02 -25.08 28.83
N ALA A 14 6.09 -24.31 28.99
CA ALA A 14 6.02 -22.86 29.00
C ALA A 14 5.83 -22.38 27.58
N THR A 15 4.56 -22.25 27.20
CA THR A 15 4.16 -21.56 25.98
C THR A 15 4.26 -20.06 26.25
N ASN A 16 5.46 -19.51 26.25
CA ASN A 16 5.68 -18.09 26.10
C ASN A 16 5.67 -17.76 24.61
N ALA A 17 4.49 -17.82 23.99
CA ALA A 17 4.24 -17.17 22.72
C ALA A 17 4.30 -15.66 22.98
N ARG A 18 5.47 -15.06 22.79
CA ARG A 18 5.59 -13.61 22.67
C ARG A 18 4.70 -13.19 21.53
N PRO A 19 3.78 -12.20 21.70
CA PRO A 19 2.96 -11.74 20.60
C PRO A 19 3.92 -11.19 19.53
N THR A 20 3.93 -11.81 18.36
CA THR A 20 4.62 -11.30 17.16
C THR A 20 3.88 -10.02 16.78
N VAL A 21 4.41 -8.88 17.20
CA VAL A 21 3.94 -7.57 16.77
C VAL A 21 4.43 -7.41 15.33
N THR A 22 3.60 -7.85 14.38
CA THR A 22 3.79 -7.49 12.98
C THR A 22 3.69 -5.96 12.93
N PRO A 23 4.69 -5.24 12.41
CA PRO A 23 4.63 -3.79 12.36
C PRO A 23 3.37 -3.36 11.61
N ALA A 24 2.67 -2.35 12.15
CA ALA A 24 1.48 -1.79 11.51
C ALA A 24 1.82 -1.31 10.09
N PRO A 25 0.92 -1.49 9.12
CA PRO A 25 1.17 -1.08 7.74
C PRO A 25 1.39 0.42 7.66
N THR A 26 2.32 0.85 6.80
CA THR A 26 2.55 2.26 6.50
C THR A 26 1.44 2.75 5.59
N ILE A 27 0.56 3.61 6.12
CA ILE A 27 -0.54 4.23 5.38
C ILE A 27 -0.20 5.71 5.19
N ALA A 28 0.14 6.10 3.97
CA ALA A 28 0.42 7.49 3.62
C ALA A 28 -0.79 8.17 2.97
N THR A 29 -1.65 7.40 2.30
CA THR A 29 -2.82 7.92 1.59
C THR A 29 -4.04 7.05 1.85
N MET A 30 -5.13 7.69 2.29
CA MET A 30 -6.42 7.04 2.50
C MET A 30 -7.46 7.56 1.52
N VAL A 31 -8.23 6.66 0.92
CA VAL A 31 -9.42 7.00 0.13
C VAL A 31 -10.65 6.85 1.00
N ILE A 32 -11.47 7.89 1.07
CA ILE A 32 -12.71 7.94 1.86
C ILE A 32 -13.90 8.00 0.91
N CYS A 33 -14.85 7.11 1.09
CA CYS A 33 -16.14 7.17 0.43
C CYS A 33 -17.07 8.07 1.27
N LEU A 34 -17.44 9.24 0.75
CA LEU A 34 -18.20 10.23 1.49
C LEU A 34 -19.67 9.86 1.55
N PRO A 35 -20.34 9.95 2.71
CA PRO A 35 -21.78 9.86 2.79
C PRO A 35 -22.46 10.99 1.97
N ASP A 36 -23.63 10.72 1.41
CA ASP A 36 -24.37 11.68 0.55
C ASP A 36 -24.73 12.98 1.28
N ALA A 37 -24.92 12.93 2.59
CA ALA A 37 -25.32 14.07 3.42
C ALA A 37 -24.22 15.11 3.68
N LEU A 38 -22.93 14.83 3.39
CA LEU A 38 -21.83 15.75 3.69
C LEU A 38 -21.61 16.72 2.54
N PRO A 39 -21.72 18.07 2.76
CA PRO A 39 -21.40 19.04 1.71
C PRO A 39 -19.88 19.03 1.43
N ALA A 40 -19.49 19.11 0.15
CA ALA A 40 -18.09 19.08 -0.27
C ALA A 40 -17.26 20.27 0.28
N GLU A 41 -17.94 21.39 0.55
CA GLU A 41 -17.35 22.65 1.05
C GLU A 41 -16.96 22.54 2.54
N ALA A 42 -17.52 21.57 3.26
CA ALA A 42 -17.30 21.38 4.70
C ALA A 42 -16.08 20.50 5.02
N LEU A 43 -15.34 19.97 4.03
CA LEU A 43 -14.24 19.03 4.25
C LEU A 43 -12.93 19.75 4.59
N THR A 44 -12.86 20.29 5.78
CA THR A 44 -11.61 20.76 6.40
C THR A 44 -10.94 19.64 7.17
N SER A 45 -9.63 19.75 7.45
CA SER A 45 -8.89 18.75 8.24
C SER A 45 -9.56 18.43 9.59
N HIS A 46 -10.16 19.42 10.25
CA HIS A 46 -10.88 19.23 11.51
C HIS A 46 -12.17 18.41 11.33
N GLN A 47 -12.86 18.58 10.22
CA GLN A 47 -14.10 17.83 9.94
C GLN A 47 -13.80 16.40 9.53
N LEU A 48 -12.67 16.14 8.85
CA LEU A 48 -12.19 14.78 8.56
C LEU A 48 -11.95 14.00 9.85
N ASP A 49 -11.31 14.62 10.85
CA ASP A 49 -11.10 14.00 12.16
C ASP A 49 -12.42 13.74 12.88
N THR A 50 -13.32 14.75 12.93
CA THR A 50 -14.60 14.65 13.63
C THR A 50 -15.54 13.60 13.01
N HIS A 51 -15.60 13.51 11.68
CA HIS A 51 -16.55 12.62 10.99
C HIS A 51 -15.99 11.22 10.71
N PHE A 52 -14.69 11.12 10.48
CA PHE A 52 -14.06 9.88 10.01
C PHE A 52 -12.94 9.38 10.91
N GLY A 53 -12.57 10.13 11.96
CA GLY A 53 -11.41 9.79 12.80
C GLY A 53 -10.10 9.79 12.02
N VAL A 54 -10.00 10.60 10.96
CA VAL A 54 -8.86 10.65 10.05
C VAL A 54 -8.21 12.02 10.13
N THR A 55 -6.99 12.07 10.68
CA THR A 55 -6.17 13.27 10.72
C THR A 55 -5.28 13.34 9.51
N GLY A 56 -5.47 14.35 8.65
CA GLY A 56 -4.69 14.47 7.43
C GLY A 56 -5.06 15.69 6.58
N THR A 57 -4.48 15.77 5.39
CA THR A 57 -4.72 16.85 4.42
C THR A 57 -5.24 16.31 3.11
N LEU A 58 -5.99 17.14 2.37
CA LEU A 58 -6.52 16.73 1.06
C LEU A 58 -5.38 16.42 0.07
N ALA A 59 -5.35 15.18 -0.44
CA ALA A 59 -4.35 14.71 -1.39
C ALA A 59 -4.89 14.79 -2.83
N PRO A 60 -4.19 15.40 -3.78
CA PRO A 60 -4.61 15.44 -5.19
C PRO A 60 -4.30 14.12 -5.90
N LEU A 61 -4.86 13.02 -5.38
CA LEU A 61 -4.64 11.66 -5.88
C LEU A 61 -5.35 11.41 -7.21
N PHE A 62 -6.60 11.89 -7.31
CA PHE A 62 -7.47 11.56 -8.44
C PHE A 62 -7.28 12.49 -9.64
N TRP A 63 -7.66 12.00 -10.80
CA TRP A 63 -7.77 12.78 -12.03
C TRP A 63 -9.22 13.04 -12.36
N ALA A 64 -9.54 14.27 -12.70
CA ALA A 64 -10.83 14.61 -13.24
C ALA A 64 -10.93 14.19 -14.71
N VAL A 65 -12.13 13.81 -15.17
CA VAL A 65 -12.38 13.54 -16.59
C VAL A 65 -12.03 14.77 -17.46
N ALA A 66 -11.60 14.53 -18.70
CA ALA A 66 -11.03 15.56 -19.58
C ALA A 66 -12.01 16.72 -19.89
N GLN A 67 -13.31 16.44 -19.92
CA GLN A 67 -14.34 17.42 -20.31
C GLN A 67 -15.33 17.64 -19.17
N LEU A 68 -14.95 18.51 -18.22
CA LEU A 68 -15.83 18.97 -17.16
C LEU A 68 -16.64 20.21 -17.58
N ARG A 69 -17.96 20.15 -17.50
CA ARG A 69 -18.84 21.31 -17.61
C ARG A 69 -18.67 22.23 -16.40
N VAL A 70 -18.99 23.51 -16.53
CA VAL A 70 -18.78 24.51 -15.46
C VAL A 70 -19.44 24.10 -14.14
N TRP A 71 -20.66 23.58 -14.19
CA TRP A 71 -21.39 23.11 -12.99
C TRP A 71 -20.80 21.84 -12.39
N GLN A 72 -20.18 20.94 -13.18
CA GLN A 72 -19.50 19.73 -12.70
C GLN A 72 -18.22 20.07 -11.95
N ARG A 73 -17.53 21.16 -12.33
CA ARG A 73 -16.33 21.62 -11.63
C ARG A 73 -16.59 21.97 -10.16
N ARG A 74 -17.80 22.44 -9.85
CA ARG A 74 -18.22 22.75 -8.46
C ARG A 74 -18.42 21.50 -7.60
N GLN A 75 -18.61 20.33 -8.22
CA GLN A 75 -18.71 19.06 -7.51
C GLN A 75 -17.36 18.42 -7.20
N MET A 76 -16.27 18.94 -7.79
CA MET A 76 -14.92 18.44 -7.57
C MET A 76 -14.29 19.05 -6.33
N ILE A 77 -13.60 18.24 -5.57
CA ILE A 77 -12.91 18.65 -4.34
C ILE A 77 -11.43 18.87 -4.66
N GLY A 78 -10.90 20.05 -4.35
CA GLY A 78 -9.48 20.36 -4.55
C GLY A 78 -9.01 20.27 -6.01
N LEU A 79 -9.87 20.60 -6.97
CA LEU A 79 -9.54 20.58 -8.40
C LEU A 79 -8.42 21.57 -8.72
N ARG A 80 -7.36 21.10 -9.34
CA ARG A 80 -6.20 21.89 -9.77
C ARG A 80 -6.10 21.96 -11.28
N LYS A 81 -5.35 22.95 -11.77
CA LYS A 81 -5.04 23.05 -13.20
C LYS A 81 -4.08 21.95 -13.61
N GLY A 82 -4.26 21.34 -14.77
CA GLY A 82 -3.38 20.27 -15.27
C GLY A 82 -4.02 19.48 -16.42
N ARG A 83 -3.25 18.63 -17.06
CA ARG A 83 -3.69 17.63 -18.04
C ARG A 83 -2.94 16.32 -17.83
N PRO A 84 -3.57 15.33 -17.19
CA PRO A 84 -4.92 15.35 -16.58
C PRO A 84 -5.00 16.35 -15.42
N ALA A 85 -6.20 16.85 -15.11
CA ALA A 85 -6.44 17.79 -14.03
C ALA A 85 -6.50 17.03 -12.69
N PRO A 86 -5.54 17.24 -11.76
CA PRO A 86 -5.55 16.53 -10.49
C PRO A 86 -6.59 17.13 -9.54
N CYS A 87 -7.19 16.28 -8.71
CA CYS A 87 -8.15 16.67 -7.67
C CYS A 87 -8.04 15.76 -6.44
N ALA A 88 -8.54 16.24 -5.32
CA ALA A 88 -8.62 15.43 -4.10
C ALA A 88 -9.82 14.48 -4.12
N GLY A 89 -10.85 14.77 -4.92
CA GLY A 89 -12.02 13.90 -5.01
C GLY A 89 -13.19 14.50 -5.78
N GLY A 90 -14.32 13.82 -5.70
CA GLY A 90 -15.59 14.18 -6.35
C GLY A 90 -16.43 12.95 -6.63
N PRO A 91 -17.57 13.10 -7.36
CA PRO A 91 -18.39 11.98 -7.81
C PRO A 91 -17.59 11.02 -8.70
N VAL A 92 -17.76 9.70 -8.52
CA VAL A 92 -17.04 8.65 -9.26
C VAL A 92 -17.13 8.87 -10.77
N ARG A 93 -18.30 9.23 -11.31
CA ARG A 93 -18.51 9.52 -12.75
C ARG A 93 -17.68 10.68 -13.30
N LEU A 94 -17.17 11.55 -12.43
CA LEU A 94 -16.33 12.70 -12.81
C LEU A 94 -14.83 12.44 -12.57
N LEU A 95 -14.47 11.26 -12.05
CA LEU A 95 -13.09 10.81 -11.84
C LEU A 95 -12.67 9.88 -12.97
N ASP A 96 -11.50 10.12 -13.56
CA ASP A 96 -10.91 9.25 -14.58
C ASP A 96 -10.11 8.12 -13.95
N LEU A 97 -10.79 7.25 -13.17
CA LEU A 97 -10.16 6.10 -12.52
C LEU A 97 -9.54 5.12 -13.53
N HIS A 98 -10.17 4.97 -14.71
CA HIS A 98 -9.64 4.12 -15.77
C HIS A 98 -8.34 4.68 -16.36
N GLY A 99 -8.29 5.97 -16.67
CA GLY A 99 -7.07 6.63 -17.13
C GLY A 99 -5.94 6.57 -16.13
N MET A 100 -6.25 6.74 -14.83
CA MET A 100 -5.27 6.60 -13.74
C MET A 100 -4.68 5.19 -13.69
N ARG A 101 -5.53 4.15 -13.69
CA ARG A 101 -5.09 2.74 -13.70
C ARG A 101 -4.21 2.44 -14.91
N ARG A 102 -4.64 2.87 -16.09
CA ARG A 102 -3.88 2.68 -17.35
C ARG A 102 -2.53 3.37 -17.31
N ALA A 103 -2.46 4.62 -16.88
CA ALA A 103 -1.21 5.37 -16.80
C ALA A 103 -0.25 4.76 -15.77
N ALA A 104 -0.77 4.31 -14.63
CA ALA A 104 0.02 3.62 -13.60
C ALA A 104 0.60 2.29 -14.13
N ALA A 105 -0.20 1.51 -14.88
CA ALA A 105 0.26 0.26 -15.51
C ALA A 105 1.36 0.52 -16.54
N VAL A 106 1.20 1.54 -17.40
CA VAL A 106 2.23 1.92 -18.40
C VAL A 106 3.51 2.37 -17.69
N GLY A 107 3.41 3.25 -16.69
CA GLY A 107 4.55 3.68 -15.88
C GLY A 107 5.25 2.52 -15.17
N ALA A 108 4.48 1.56 -14.67
CA ALA A 108 5.03 0.34 -14.07
C ALA A 108 5.78 -0.51 -15.10
N GLY A 109 5.25 -0.65 -16.32
CA GLY A 109 5.94 -1.36 -17.40
C GLY A 109 7.30 -0.75 -17.73
N ILE A 110 7.38 0.59 -17.80
CA ILE A 110 8.64 1.32 -18.04
C ILE A 110 9.61 1.07 -16.88
N ARG A 111 9.15 1.21 -15.62
CA ARG A 111 9.99 0.95 -14.43
C ARG A 111 10.49 -0.50 -14.40
N TYR A 112 9.61 -1.45 -14.75
CA TYR A 112 10.00 -2.86 -14.82
C TYR A 112 11.16 -3.08 -15.80
N GLN A 113 11.11 -2.47 -16.99
CA GLN A 113 12.19 -2.56 -17.98
C GLN A 113 13.49 -1.91 -17.48
N ILE A 114 13.40 -0.79 -16.73
CA ILE A 114 14.57 -0.19 -16.08
C ILE A 114 15.18 -1.17 -15.08
N TRP A 115 14.37 -1.75 -14.20
CA TRP A 115 14.82 -2.74 -13.23
C TRP A 115 15.46 -3.96 -13.89
N GLN A 116 14.89 -4.46 -14.99
CA GLN A 116 15.47 -5.58 -15.75
C GLN A 116 16.93 -5.30 -16.14
N ARG A 117 17.24 -4.07 -16.53
CA ARG A 117 18.61 -3.68 -16.89
C ARG A 117 19.50 -3.54 -15.64
N VAL A 118 19.00 -2.92 -14.59
CA VAL A 118 19.72 -2.69 -13.34
C VAL A 118 20.14 -3.99 -12.66
N VAL A 119 19.25 -4.98 -12.64
CA VAL A 119 19.50 -6.26 -11.98
C VAL A 119 20.00 -7.35 -12.94
N HIS A 120 20.35 -6.98 -14.18
CA HIS A 120 20.84 -7.94 -15.16
C HIS A 120 22.07 -8.69 -14.63
N GLY A 121 22.09 -10.00 -14.81
CA GLY A 121 23.18 -10.86 -14.33
C GLY A 121 23.17 -11.16 -12.83
N THR A 122 22.23 -10.61 -12.05
CA THR A 122 22.06 -10.97 -10.64
C THR A 122 21.08 -12.12 -10.45
N ALA A 123 21.36 -13.01 -9.49
CA ALA A 123 20.40 -14.03 -9.09
C ALA A 123 19.15 -13.40 -8.45
N PRO A 124 17.99 -14.09 -8.46
CA PRO A 124 16.84 -13.68 -7.66
C PRO A 124 17.23 -13.45 -6.20
N ALA A 125 16.69 -12.39 -5.60
CA ALA A 125 16.95 -12.08 -4.20
C ALA A 125 15.89 -12.73 -3.30
N THR A 126 16.31 -13.16 -2.13
CA THR A 126 15.40 -13.57 -1.06
C THR A 126 14.66 -12.35 -0.53
N SER A 127 13.35 -12.46 -0.34
CA SER A 127 12.52 -11.37 0.14
C SER A 127 12.71 -11.06 1.61
N TRP A 128 12.45 -9.82 2.03
CA TRP A 128 12.60 -9.38 3.41
C TRP A 128 11.87 -10.25 4.45
N PRO A 129 10.61 -10.70 4.24
CA PRO A 129 9.91 -11.53 5.22
C PRO A 129 10.63 -12.80 5.63
N VAL A 130 11.51 -13.34 4.78
CA VAL A 130 12.32 -14.53 5.13
C VAL A 130 13.35 -14.16 6.21
N PHE A 131 14.08 -13.06 6.05
CA PHE A 131 15.05 -12.55 7.01
C PHE A 131 14.37 -12.15 8.33
N GLU A 132 13.23 -11.46 8.23
CA GLU A 132 12.43 -11.09 9.40
C GLU A 132 11.96 -12.32 10.17
N THR A 133 11.50 -13.38 9.49
CA THR A 133 11.09 -14.64 10.12
C THR A 133 12.28 -15.31 10.83
N CYS A 134 13.47 -15.32 10.23
CA CYS A 134 14.67 -15.85 10.86
C CYS A 134 15.01 -15.08 12.14
N HIS A 135 14.97 -13.74 12.11
CA HIS A 135 15.15 -12.90 13.28
C HIS A 135 14.11 -13.19 14.36
N LEU A 136 12.83 -13.23 14.02
CA LEU A 136 11.75 -13.48 14.97
C LEU A 136 11.81 -14.88 15.61
N THR A 137 12.38 -15.85 14.91
CA THR A 137 12.53 -17.23 15.38
C THR A 137 13.63 -17.34 16.44
N ASP A 138 14.77 -16.66 16.24
CA ASP A 138 15.93 -16.70 17.14
C ASP A 138 16.63 -15.33 17.17
N PRO A 139 16.11 -14.35 17.92
CA PRO A 139 16.63 -12.98 17.93
C PRO A 139 18.05 -12.88 18.50
N ASP A 140 18.42 -13.79 19.40
CA ASP A 140 19.75 -13.77 20.05
C ASP A 140 20.84 -14.26 19.08
N ARG A 141 20.52 -15.25 18.27
CA ARG A 141 21.46 -15.82 17.29
C ARG A 141 21.45 -15.05 15.96
N TYR A 142 20.32 -14.48 15.59
CA TYR A 142 20.14 -13.72 14.35
C TYR A 142 19.47 -12.36 14.64
N PRO A 143 20.24 -11.38 15.18
CA PRO A 143 19.73 -10.06 15.52
C PRO A 143 19.26 -9.27 14.30
N LEU A 144 18.39 -8.29 14.52
CA LEU A 144 17.72 -7.52 13.44
C LEU A 144 18.73 -6.78 12.53
N ASP A 145 19.81 -6.26 13.09
CA ASP A 145 20.88 -5.59 12.34
C ASP A 145 21.61 -6.55 11.38
N MET A 146 21.82 -7.79 11.81
CA MET A 146 22.34 -8.85 10.95
C MET A 146 21.36 -9.19 9.82
N ALA A 147 20.08 -9.36 10.13
CA ALA A 147 19.04 -9.61 9.13
C ALA A 147 18.98 -8.50 8.08
N ILE A 148 19.04 -7.22 8.50
CA ILE A 148 19.10 -6.06 7.64
C ILE A 148 20.36 -6.05 6.77
N ALA A 149 21.52 -6.33 7.37
CA ALA A 149 22.80 -6.38 6.66
C ALA A 149 22.79 -7.45 5.57
N ASP A 150 22.36 -8.69 5.91
CA ASP A 150 22.28 -9.80 4.98
C ASP A 150 21.29 -9.55 3.83
N PHE A 151 20.13 -8.97 4.14
CA PHE A 151 19.16 -8.58 3.11
C PHE A 151 19.79 -7.60 2.12
N TYR A 152 20.47 -6.55 2.61
CA TYR A 152 21.06 -5.54 1.75
C TYR A 152 22.38 -5.97 1.08
N ALA A 153 23.03 -7.01 1.54
CA ALA A 153 24.23 -7.58 0.92
C ALA A 153 23.92 -8.38 -0.36
N GLN A 154 22.68 -8.77 -0.58
CA GLN A 154 22.29 -9.51 -1.77
C GLN A 154 22.58 -8.70 -3.05
N PRO A 155 23.24 -9.27 -4.09
CA PRO A 155 23.68 -8.54 -5.27
C PRO A 155 22.54 -7.76 -5.97
N ARG A 156 21.36 -8.37 -6.08
CA ARG A 156 20.18 -7.74 -6.69
C ARG A 156 19.70 -6.54 -5.88
N VAL A 157 19.55 -6.68 -4.56
CA VAL A 157 19.12 -5.62 -3.66
C VAL A 157 20.13 -4.47 -3.64
N HIS A 158 21.43 -4.81 -3.63
CA HIS A 158 22.51 -3.84 -3.68
C HIS A 158 22.46 -3.01 -4.99
N ALA A 159 22.31 -3.67 -6.14
CA ALA A 159 22.17 -3.01 -7.44
C ALA A 159 20.95 -2.05 -7.48
N MET A 160 19.80 -2.49 -6.96
CA MET A 160 18.60 -1.66 -6.85
C MET A 160 18.82 -0.42 -5.97
N ARG A 161 19.48 -0.57 -4.83
CA ARG A 161 19.81 0.54 -3.93
C ARG A 161 20.75 1.56 -4.57
N LEU A 162 21.81 1.08 -5.23
CA LEU A 162 22.74 1.97 -5.93
C LEU A 162 22.04 2.77 -7.03
N HIS A 163 21.19 2.11 -7.82
CA HIS A 163 20.43 2.79 -8.86
C HIS A 163 19.47 3.83 -8.25
N ALA A 164 18.73 3.48 -7.21
CA ALA A 164 17.82 4.40 -6.54
C ALA A 164 18.55 5.63 -5.96
N ALA A 165 19.73 5.43 -5.37
CA ALA A 165 20.55 6.52 -4.84
C ALA A 165 21.12 7.43 -5.96
N ALA A 166 21.48 6.86 -7.10
CA ALA A 166 22.03 7.61 -8.24
C ALA A 166 20.97 8.40 -9.03
N THR A 167 19.71 7.94 -9.00
CA THR A 167 18.62 8.51 -9.80
C THR A 167 17.57 9.22 -8.96
N ALA A 168 17.93 9.66 -7.75
CA ALA A 168 17.03 10.27 -6.76
C ALA A 168 16.01 11.23 -7.37
N GLY A 169 14.73 10.83 -7.36
CA GLY A 169 13.60 11.61 -7.84
C GLY A 169 12.28 11.07 -7.27
N PRO A 170 11.23 11.90 -7.20
CA PRO A 170 9.94 11.45 -6.71
C PRO A 170 9.39 10.32 -7.59
N GLY A 171 9.01 9.21 -6.98
CA GLY A 171 8.44 8.04 -7.67
C GLY A 171 9.47 7.05 -8.22
N GLN A 172 10.74 7.15 -7.83
CA GLN A 172 11.73 6.12 -8.13
C GLN A 172 11.39 4.82 -7.38
N PRO A 173 11.52 3.64 -8.05
CA PRO A 173 11.23 2.37 -7.42
C PRO A 173 12.24 2.10 -6.29
N GLY A 174 11.71 1.80 -5.11
CA GLY A 174 12.52 1.40 -3.95
C GLY A 174 12.66 -0.10 -3.81
N VAL A 175 13.48 -0.53 -2.87
CA VAL A 175 13.66 -1.95 -2.53
C VAL A 175 12.34 -2.59 -2.05
N GLY A 176 11.40 -1.81 -1.50
CA GLY A 176 10.06 -2.26 -1.14
C GLY A 176 9.21 -2.79 -2.31
N GLU A 177 9.62 -2.55 -3.57
CA GLU A 177 8.97 -3.11 -4.75
C GLU A 177 9.62 -4.42 -5.26
N LEU A 178 10.67 -4.92 -4.57
CA LEU A 178 11.44 -6.10 -4.99
C LEU A 178 10.54 -7.32 -5.22
N GLU A 179 9.65 -7.61 -4.29
CA GLU A 179 8.77 -8.79 -4.37
C GLU A 179 7.83 -8.69 -5.56
N MET A 180 7.19 -7.53 -5.76
CA MET A 180 6.32 -7.30 -6.92
C MET A 180 7.08 -7.34 -8.24
N TYR A 181 8.31 -6.79 -8.27
CA TYR A 181 9.17 -6.89 -9.42
C TYR A 181 9.48 -8.37 -9.75
N GLN A 182 9.83 -9.17 -8.73
CA GLN A 182 10.15 -10.60 -8.91
C GLN A 182 8.93 -11.46 -9.26
N ALA A 183 7.71 -11.01 -8.94
CA ALA A 183 6.47 -11.65 -9.38
C ALA A 183 6.21 -11.52 -10.89
N GLY A 184 6.93 -10.64 -11.58
CA GLY A 184 6.88 -10.46 -13.02
C GLY A 184 6.17 -9.17 -13.47
N GLN A 185 6.37 -8.82 -14.74
CA GLN A 185 5.92 -7.55 -15.29
C GLN A 185 4.41 -7.34 -15.19
N MET A 186 3.63 -8.35 -15.51
CA MET A 186 2.17 -8.24 -15.49
C MET A 186 1.64 -8.03 -14.07
N ALA A 187 2.15 -8.81 -13.10
CA ALA A 187 1.80 -8.67 -11.69
C ALA A 187 2.16 -7.27 -11.17
N TYR A 188 3.35 -6.77 -11.50
CA TYR A 188 3.79 -5.43 -11.12
C TYR A 188 2.90 -4.33 -11.71
N GLN A 189 2.50 -4.45 -13.00
CA GLN A 189 1.61 -3.50 -13.66
C GLN A 189 0.21 -3.51 -13.03
N GLN A 190 -0.36 -4.67 -12.75
CA GLN A 190 -1.67 -4.82 -12.12
C GLN A 190 -1.69 -4.24 -10.70
N TYR A 191 -0.66 -4.56 -9.90
CA TYR A 191 -0.49 -4.01 -8.56
C TYR A 191 -0.46 -2.47 -8.57
N ARG A 192 0.36 -1.87 -9.45
CA ARG A 192 0.47 -0.40 -9.57
C ARG A 192 -0.81 0.25 -10.09
N ALA A 193 -1.52 -0.41 -11.00
CA ALA A 193 -2.81 0.06 -11.48
C ALA A 193 -3.86 0.08 -10.36
N ALA A 194 -3.91 -0.95 -9.54
CA ALA A 194 -4.82 -1.04 -8.40
C ALA A 194 -4.49 0.02 -7.33
N SER A 195 -3.22 0.12 -6.94
CA SER A 195 -2.75 1.09 -5.94
C SER A 195 -3.02 2.55 -6.34
N ALA A 196 -3.02 2.86 -7.63
CA ALA A 196 -3.21 4.22 -8.13
C ALA A 196 -4.61 4.80 -7.80
N VAL A 197 -5.61 3.96 -7.59
CA VAL A 197 -7.00 4.40 -7.33
C VAL A 197 -7.47 4.05 -5.93
N ALA A 198 -6.87 3.05 -5.27
CA ALA A 198 -7.27 2.60 -3.94
C ALA A 198 -6.49 3.29 -2.80
N GLY A 199 -5.33 3.90 -3.08
CA GLY A 199 -4.42 4.38 -2.04
C GLY A 199 -3.86 3.25 -1.17
N ASP A 200 -3.41 3.59 0.04
CA ASP A 200 -2.86 2.61 1.00
C ASP A 200 -3.92 2.06 1.96
N ALA A 201 -5.04 2.75 2.11
CA ALA A 201 -6.22 2.31 2.87
C ALA A 201 -7.49 2.97 2.30
N MET A 202 -8.66 2.40 2.61
CA MET A 202 -9.95 2.93 2.19
C MET A 202 -10.95 2.90 3.35
N LEU A 203 -11.76 3.94 3.46
CA LEU A 203 -12.93 3.98 4.32
C LEU A 203 -14.19 3.94 3.46
N THR A 204 -15.01 2.92 3.65
CA THR A 204 -16.25 2.71 2.89
C THR A 204 -17.37 3.66 3.38
N ALA A 205 -18.45 3.81 2.62
CA ALA A 205 -19.56 4.69 2.98
C ALA A 205 -20.29 4.27 4.26
N ASP A 206 -20.25 2.97 4.59
CA ASP A 206 -20.78 2.39 5.84
C ASP A 206 -19.79 2.49 7.02
N GLY A 207 -18.65 3.17 6.83
CA GLY A 207 -17.65 3.40 7.88
C GLY A 207 -16.69 2.23 8.11
N ARG A 208 -16.70 1.18 7.28
CA ARG A 208 -15.76 0.08 7.38
C ARG A 208 -14.40 0.48 6.83
N LYS A 209 -13.33 0.27 7.61
CA LYS A 209 -11.96 0.51 7.18
C LYS A 209 -11.41 -0.73 6.46
N LEU A 210 -11.04 -0.56 5.21
CA LEU A 210 -10.25 -1.52 4.44
C LEU A 210 -8.78 -1.07 4.47
N ALA A 211 -7.91 -1.93 4.98
CA ALA A 211 -6.48 -1.66 5.04
C ALA A 211 -5.71 -2.99 5.00
N PRO A 212 -4.46 -3.01 4.53
CA PRO A 212 -3.64 -4.20 4.62
C PRO A 212 -3.36 -4.53 6.10
N ALA A 213 -3.30 -5.81 6.46
CA ALA A 213 -2.98 -6.24 7.82
C ALA A 213 -1.52 -5.96 8.21
N SER A 214 -0.62 -5.87 7.22
CA SER A 214 0.79 -5.48 7.37
C SER A 214 1.35 -5.02 6.03
N ASP A 215 2.62 -4.59 6.02
CA ASP A 215 3.33 -4.22 4.80
C ASP A 215 3.71 -5.41 3.89
N ALA A 216 3.47 -6.66 4.33
CA ALA A 216 3.69 -7.84 3.52
C ALA A 216 2.86 -7.78 2.23
N LEU A 217 3.48 -8.19 1.11
CA LEU A 217 2.88 -8.09 -0.21
C LEU A 217 1.51 -8.79 -0.31
N VAL A 218 1.37 -9.96 0.29
CA VAL A 218 0.10 -10.72 0.30
C VAL A 218 -1.04 -9.93 0.94
N HIS A 219 -0.77 -9.22 2.05
CA HIS A 219 -1.77 -8.39 2.74
C HIS A 219 -2.13 -7.14 1.92
N ARG A 220 -1.14 -6.54 1.25
CA ARG A 220 -1.38 -5.40 0.35
C ARG A 220 -2.20 -5.82 -0.87
N ILE A 221 -1.94 -6.99 -1.46
CA ILE A 221 -2.73 -7.53 -2.58
C ILE A 221 -4.16 -7.79 -2.13
N THR A 222 -4.36 -8.48 -1.01
CA THR A 222 -5.71 -8.77 -0.46
C THR A 222 -6.50 -7.48 -0.22
N TYR A 223 -5.85 -6.45 0.34
CA TYR A 223 -6.48 -5.13 0.50
C TYR A 223 -6.90 -4.54 -0.85
N LEU A 224 -5.99 -4.52 -1.84
CA LEU A 224 -6.27 -3.94 -3.15
C LEU A 224 -7.42 -4.66 -3.87
N GLU A 225 -7.50 -5.97 -3.78
CA GLU A 225 -8.62 -6.76 -4.32
C GLU A 225 -9.95 -6.35 -3.66
N GLN A 226 -9.99 -6.23 -2.34
CA GLN A 226 -11.18 -5.79 -1.61
C GLN A 226 -11.57 -4.35 -1.96
N ALA A 227 -10.58 -3.44 -2.03
CA ALA A 227 -10.81 -2.04 -2.36
C ALA A 227 -11.33 -1.87 -3.79
N LEU A 228 -10.77 -2.58 -4.77
CA LEU A 228 -11.23 -2.54 -6.15
C LEU A 228 -12.65 -3.12 -6.27
N ALA A 229 -12.91 -4.28 -5.66
CA ALA A 229 -14.24 -4.88 -5.65
C ALA A 229 -15.28 -3.90 -5.06
N TYR A 230 -14.92 -3.16 -3.99
CA TYR A 230 -15.79 -2.15 -3.43
C TYR A 230 -15.98 -0.95 -4.37
N LEU A 231 -14.92 -0.43 -4.99
CA LEU A 231 -15.01 0.67 -5.96
C LEU A 231 -15.91 0.34 -7.16
N ASP A 232 -15.89 -0.92 -7.60
CA ASP A 232 -16.73 -1.40 -8.71
C ASP A 232 -18.23 -1.49 -8.34
N THR A 233 -18.58 -1.46 -7.04
CA THR A 233 -19.97 -1.45 -6.56
C THR A 233 -20.55 -0.05 -6.34
N LEU A 234 -19.71 0.99 -6.43
CA LEU A 234 -20.14 2.35 -6.12
C LEU A 234 -21.11 2.92 -7.16
N ASP A 235 -22.11 3.66 -6.68
CA ASP A 235 -22.95 4.47 -7.53
C ASP A 235 -22.11 5.56 -8.25
N PRO A 236 -22.39 5.88 -9.53
CA PRO A 236 -21.68 6.93 -10.26
C PRO A 236 -21.69 8.30 -9.57
N ASP A 237 -22.70 8.62 -8.77
CA ASP A 237 -22.81 9.86 -8.01
C ASP A 237 -22.15 9.79 -6.63
N GLN A 238 -21.78 8.61 -6.17
CA GLN A 238 -21.03 8.44 -4.92
C GLN A 238 -19.71 9.23 -4.98
N ARG A 239 -19.39 9.94 -3.88
CA ARG A 239 -18.21 10.80 -3.85
C ARG A 239 -17.04 10.10 -3.16
N LEU A 240 -15.88 10.21 -3.78
CA LEU A 240 -14.60 9.78 -3.21
C LEU A 240 -13.77 10.99 -2.79
N LEU A 241 -12.96 10.82 -1.75
CA LEU A 241 -12.00 11.80 -1.25
C LEU A 241 -10.69 11.11 -0.92
N ALA A 242 -9.57 11.68 -1.35
CA ALA A 242 -8.24 11.23 -0.97
C ALA A 242 -7.63 12.17 0.08
N VAL A 243 -7.05 11.56 1.12
CA VAL A 243 -6.41 12.23 2.26
C VAL A 243 -4.98 11.71 2.41
N ALA A 244 -4.00 12.60 2.51
CA ALA A 244 -2.65 12.29 2.96
C ALA A 244 -2.63 12.35 4.50
N LEU A 245 -2.15 11.26 5.13
CA LEU A 245 -2.06 11.08 6.58
C LEU A 245 -0.71 11.54 7.11
#